data_32c0c0aafdc600efe1ad4b381cdaeaa7
#
_entry.id   32c0c0aafdc600efe1ad4b381cdaeaa7
#
_cell.length_a   1.000
_cell.length_b   1.000
_cell.length_c   1.000
_cell.angle_alpha   90.00
_cell.angle_beta   90.00
_cell.angle_gamma   90.00
#
_symmetry.space_group_name_H-M   'P 1'
#
loop_
_entity.id
_entity.type
_entity.pdbx_description
1 polymer ?
#
loop_
_entity_poly.entity_id
_entity_poly.type
_entity_poly.pdbx_seq_one_letter_code
_entity_poly.pdbx_strand_id
1 'polypeptide(L)'
;MKDDGINRREFLKGTLAGGAVATTAAVGLAPQPAQAQQKPAAASANPGYSFLNLEEAAFVEAVVDHMVPADEHSPKGTDMGLNIFIDRALAGGWGKGDRLYMQGPWKVGHPNQGYQLPLKPSELYRAGIAATNAYCKKTYSKTFDQLPEAQKQEVLVGLQGGKINFEGGLPARTFFTTMYQTVIEGMFSDPIYGGNRNKAGWRMIGFPGVVAVHAQNIDKFRDKKYTVEPLSIADLS
;
A
#
# COMPACT_ATOMS: atom_id res chain seq x y z
N MET A 1 -37.98 -34.23 -19.99
CA MET A 1 -36.60 -34.25 -19.50
C MET A 1 -36.63 -33.56 -18.16
N LYS A 2 -36.45 -34.32 -17.07
CA LYS A 2 -36.41 -33.77 -15.70
C LYS A 2 -35.00 -33.29 -15.43
N ASP A 3 -34.92 -32.07 -14.97
CA ASP A 3 -33.68 -31.37 -14.61
C ASP A 3 -33.28 -31.84 -13.20
N ASP A 4 -32.35 -32.77 -13.11
CA ASP A 4 -31.77 -33.26 -11.84
C ASP A 4 -30.62 -32.36 -11.39
N GLY A 5 -30.96 -31.13 -11.03
CA GLY A 5 -30.03 -30.20 -10.37
C GLY A 5 -29.70 -30.67 -8.96
N ILE A 6 -28.46 -31.09 -8.72
CA ILE A 6 -27.96 -31.45 -7.38
C ILE A 6 -28.10 -30.26 -6.44
N ASN A 7 -28.91 -30.39 -5.40
CA ASN A 7 -29.14 -29.35 -4.42
C ASN A 7 -27.91 -29.19 -3.53
N ARG A 8 -27.44 -27.92 -3.31
CA ARG A 8 -26.26 -27.57 -2.48
C ARG A 8 -26.25 -28.27 -1.11
N ARG A 9 -27.42 -28.54 -0.54
CA ARG A 9 -27.57 -29.21 0.75
C ARG A 9 -27.24 -30.69 0.68
N GLU A 10 -27.46 -31.36 -0.44
CA GLU A 10 -27.15 -32.78 -0.66
C GLU A 10 -25.64 -32.96 -0.98
N PHE A 11 -25.05 -32.02 -1.69
CA PHE A 11 -23.62 -31.99 -1.90
C PHE A 11 -22.84 -31.92 -0.56
N LEU A 12 -23.26 -31.07 0.37
CA LEU A 12 -22.62 -30.93 1.69
C LEU A 12 -22.83 -32.17 2.59
N LYS A 13 -23.91 -32.91 2.42
CA LYS A 13 -24.15 -34.16 3.16
C LYS A 13 -23.30 -35.32 2.62
N GLY A 14 -23.01 -35.32 1.34
CA GLY A 14 -22.18 -36.34 0.69
C GLY A 14 -20.70 -36.27 1.08
N THR A 15 -20.19 -35.09 1.41
CA THR A 15 -18.79 -34.90 1.85
C THR A 15 -18.51 -35.30 3.31
N LEU A 16 -19.57 -35.45 4.13
CA LEU A 16 -19.42 -35.90 5.53
C LEU A 16 -19.46 -37.43 5.69
N ALA A 17 -19.91 -38.18 4.69
CA ALA A 17 -20.06 -39.63 4.77
C ALA A 17 -18.89 -40.43 4.16
N GLY A 18 -17.93 -39.77 3.52
CA GLY A 18 -16.78 -40.40 2.83
C GLY A 18 -15.49 -40.52 3.62
N GLY A 19 -15.48 -40.18 4.90
CA GLY A 19 -14.27 -40.04 5.71
C GLY A 19 -14.08 -41.06 6.84
N ALA A 20 -14.33 -42.37 6.61
CA ALA A 20 -13.98 -43.37 7.62
C ALA A 20 -13.70 -44.69 6.96
N VAL A 21 -12.49 -44.93 6.48
CA VAL A 21 -11.74 -46.22 6.58
C VAL A 21 -10.29 -45.98 6.08
N ALA A 22 -9.36 -45.83 6.99
CA ALA A 22 -7.98 -46.27 6.80
C ALA A 22 -7.37 -46.47 8.18
N THR A 23 -7.17 -47.75 8.49
CA THR A 23 -6.57 -48.30 9.70
C THR A 23 -5.10 -47.96 9.83
N THR A 24 -4.72 -47.58 11.03
CA THR A 24 -3.49 -47.92 11.80
C THR A 24 -2.13 -47.88 11.12
N ALA A 25 -1.35 -46.85 11.44
CA ALA A 25 0.01 -46.99 11.85
C ALA A 25 0.32 -45.89 12.88
N ALA A 26 0.46 -46.28 14.13
CA ALA A 26 0.85 -45.38 15.21
C ALA A 26 2.33 -45.02 15.02
N VAL A 27 2.60 -43.81 14.57
CA VAL A 27 3.88 -43.14 14.76
C VAL A 27 3.55 -41.91 15.62
N GLY A 28 4.11 -41.91 16.82
CA GLY A 28 3.91 -40.86 17.81
C GLY A 28 4.41 -39.52 17.27
N LEU A 29 3.47 -38.69 16.86
CA LEU A 29 3.67 -37.27 16.68
C LEU A 29 3.31 -36.59 17.99
N ALA A 30 4.35 -36.20 18.74
CA ALA A 30 4.18 -35.29 19.85
C ALA A 30 3.50 -34.00 19.34
N PRO A 31 2.56 -33.40 20.11
CA PRO A 31 1.98 -32.12 19.71
C PRO A 31 3.09 -31.08 19.63
N GLN A 32 3.32 -30.53 18.44
CA GLN A 32 4.18 -29.36 18.29
C GLN A 32 3.54 -28.22 19.07
N PRO A 33 4.29 -27.52 19.92
CA PRO A 33 3.80 -26.32 20.57
C PRO A 33 3.42 -25.33 19.47
N ALA A 34 2.20 -24.79 19.54
CA ALA A 34 1.77 -23.67 18.70
C ALA A 34 2.85 -22.59 18.79
N GLN A 35 3.48 -22.29 17.65
CA GLN A 35 4.41 -21.16 17.58
C GLN A 35 3.60 -19.91 17.94
N ALA A 36 3.88 -19.36 19.10
CA ALA A 36 3.36 -18.05 19.48
C ALA A 36 3.72 -17.07 18.37
N GLN A 37 2.71 -16.46 17.76
CA GLN A 37 2.91 -15.37 16.82
C GLN A 37 3.80 -14.35 17.50
N GLN A 38 4.99 -14.15 16.96
CA GLN A 38 5.91 -13.15 17.48
C GLN A 38 5.20 -11.80 17.44
N LYS A 39 5.05 -11.19 18.61
CA LYS A 39 4.61 -9.81 18.79
C LYS A 39 5.36 -8.94 17.77
N PRO A 40 4.67 -8.11 16.93
CA PRO A 40 5.37 -7.21 16.03
C PRO A 40 6.37 -6.39 16.85
N ALA A 41 7.65 -6.54 16.53
CA ALA A 41 8.68 -5.75 17.20
C ALA A 41 8.33 -4.28 17.02
N ALA A 42 8.32 -3.53 18.11
CA ALA A 42 8.23 -2.07 18.08
C ALA A 42 9.23 -1.56 17.05
N ALA A 43 8.76 -0.70 16.12
CA ALA A 43 9.53 -0.23 15.00
C ALA A 43 10.89 0.30 15.47
N SER A 44 11.94 -0.51 15.30
CA SER A 44 13.31 -0.09 15.57
C SER A 44 13.66 1.02 14.57
N ALA A 45 14.28 2.07 15.07
CA ALA A 45 14.78 3.16 14.28
C ALA A 45 15.61 2.63 13.09
N ASN A 46 15.18 2.97 11.88
CA ASN A 46 15.80 2.65 10.60
C ASN A 46 15.95 1.15 10.25
N PRO A 47 14.85 0.40 10.00
CA PRO A 47 14.98 -0.83 9.24
C PRO A 47 15.39 -0.43 7.81
N GLY A 48 16.43 -1.06 7.28
CA GLY A 48 16.80 -0.93 5.87
C GLY A 48 15.60 -1.21 4.96
N TYR A 49 15.59 -0.65 3.76
CA TYR A 49 14.55 -0.90 2.77
C TYR A 49 14.52 -2.38 2.38
N SER A 50 13.32 -2.91 2.19
CA SER A 50 13.08 -4.32 1.82
C SER A 50 13.00 -4.52 0.32
N PHE A 51 12.55 -3.50 -0.43
CA PHE A 51 12.36 -3.53 -1.87
C PHE A 51 13.21 -2.50 -2.60
N LEU A 52 13.23 -1.26 -2.12
CA LEU A 52 13.90 -0.14 -2.77
C LEU A 52 15.43 -0.27 -2.65
N ASN A 53 16.13 -0.10 -3.77
CA ASN A 53 17.58 0.14 -3.73
C ASN A 53 17.87 1.59 -3.34
N LEU A 54 19.15 1.95 -3.19
CA LEU A 54 19.56 3.27 -2.71
C LEU A 54 19.10 4.43 -3.60
N GLU A 55 19.15 4.27 -4.92
CA GLU A 55 18.71 5.30 -5.87
C GLU A 55 17.18 5.44 -5.83
N GLU A 56 16.47 4.33 -5.79
CA GLU A 56 15.00 4.30 -5.67
C GLU A 56 14.54 4.89 -4.33
N ALA A 57 15.24 4.58 -3.24
CA ALA A 57 14.95 5.13 -1.92
C ALA A 57 15.12 6.65 -1.88
N ALA A 58 16.25 7.17 -2.40
CA ALA A 58 16.50 8.61 -2.48
C ALA A 58 15.43 9.33 -3.30
N PHE A 59 14.98 8.73 -4.41
CA PHE A 59 13.88 9.26 -5.21
C PHE A 59 12.57 9.31 -4.39
N VAL A 60 12.21 8.19 -3.73
CA VAL A 60 10.95 8.10 -2.97
C VAL A 60 10.97 9.05 -1.77
N GLU A 61 12.08 9.14 -1.05
CA GLU A 61 12.24 10.09 0.06
C GLU A 61 12.05 11.54 -0.41
N ALA A 62 12.68 11.91 -1.53
CA ALA A 62 12.53 13.25 -2.10
C ALA A 62 11.09 13.53 -2.55
N VAL A 63 10.39 12.55 -3.11
CA VAL A 63 8.98 12.68 -3.51
C VAL A 63 8.07 12.86 -2.31
N VAL A 64 8.19 12.01 -1.29
CA VAL A 64 7.28 12.09 -0.13
C VAL A 64 7.50 13.36 0.68
N ASP A 65 8.74 13.84 0.80
CA ASP A 65 9.04 15.11 1.48
C ASP A 65 8.57 16.33 0.68
N HIS A 66 8.61 16.26 -0.66
CA HIS A 66 8.08 17.31 -1.51
C HIS A 66 6.55 17.37 -1.51
N MET A 67 5.88 16.20 -1.53
CA MET A 67 4.42 16.12 -1.55
C MET A 67 3.79 16.42 -0.18
N VAL A 68 4.50 16.08 0.89
CA VAL A 68 4.08 16.29 2.28
C VAL A 68 5.21 17.02 3.01
N PRO A 69 5.35 18.35 2.79
CA PRO A 69 6.31 19.16 3.52
C PRO A 69 5.90 19.31 4.98
N ALA A 70 6.89 19.55 5.86
CA ALA A 70 6.58 19.86 7.25
C ALA A 70 5.87 21.21 7.34
N ASP A 71 4.75 21.25 8.05
CA ASP A 71 3.97 22.46 8.33
C ASP A 71 3.37 22.44 9.75
N GLU A 72 2.45 23.35 10.05
CA GLU A 72 1.74 23.40 11.33
C GLU A 72 0.80 22.21 11.59
N HIS A 73 0.44 21.44 10.56
CA HIS A 73 -0.52 20.34 10.63
C HIS A 73 0.14 18.97 10.65
N SER A 74 1.28 18.81 9.98
CA SER A 74 1.95 17.53 9.87
C SER A 74 3.48 17.64 9.79
N PRO A 75 4.21 16.60 10.29
CA PRO A 75 5.61 16.40 9.97
C PRO A 75 5.79 16.13 8.47
N LYS A 76 7.02 16.24 7.98
CA LYS A 76 7.32 15.90 6.58
C LYS A 76 7.13 14.39 6.30
N GLY A 77 7.02 14.04 5.03
CA GLY A 77 6.69 12.69 4.56
C GLY A 77 7.59 11.60 5.10
N THR A 78 8.91 11.78 5.12
CA THR A 78 9.86 10.79 5.67
C THR A 78 9.73 10.63 7.18
N ASP A 79 9.45 11.71 7.94
CA ASP A 79 9.20 11.66 9.38
C ASP A 79 7.90 10.90 9.70
N MET A 80 6.90 11.03 8.83
CA MET A 80 5.67 10.23 8.89
C MET A 80 5.87 8.78 8.45
N GLY A 81 7.04 8.42 7.91
CA GLY A 81 7.35 7.06 7.45
C GLY A 81 6.73 6.69 6.12
N LEU A 82 6.32 7.65 5.27
CA LEU A 82 5.66 7.36 3.99
C LEU A 82 6.55 6.58 3.03
N ASN A 83 7.84 6.82 3.04
CA ASN A 83 8.85 6.06 2.32
C ASN A 83 8.89 4.59 2.75
N ILE A 84 8.77 4.31 4.06
CA ILE A 84 8.73 2.95 4.61
C ILE A 84 7.41 2.25 4.25
N PHE A 85 6.29 2.97 4.27
CA PHE A 85 5.00 2.43 3.83
C PHE A 85 5.08 1.99 2.37
N ILE A 86 5.60 2.84 1.48
CA ILE A 86 5.76 2.55 0.05
C ILE A 86 6.67 1.33 -0.15
N ASP A 87 7.82 1.29 0.52
CA ASP A 87 8.75 0.16 0.45
C ASP A 87 8.09 -1.17 0.83
N ARG A 88 7.40 -1.20 1.98
CA ARG A 88 6.69 -2.40 2.46
C ARG A 88 5.54 -2.81 1.55
N ALA A 89 4.78 -1.85 1.02
CA ALA A 89 3.71 -2.13 0.07
C ALA A 89 4.25 -2.76 -1.22
N LEU A 90 5.39 -2.25 -1.74
CA LEU A 90 6.06 -2.78 -2.93
C LEU A 90 6.68 -4.16 -2.70
N ALA A 91 7.23 -4.42 -1.51
CA ALA A 91 7.75 -5.74 -1.12
C ALA A 91 6.63 -6.78 -0.91
N GLY A 92 5.43 -6.31 -0.54
CA GLY A 92 4.27 -7.12 -0.18
C GLY A 92 3.44 -7.61 -1.36
N GLY A 93 2.25 -8.11 -1.04
CA GLY A 93 1.30 -8.67 -2.01
C GLY A 93 0.81 -7.64 -3.03
N TRP A 94 0.61 -6.38 -2.61
CA TRP A 94 0.23 -5.32 -3.54
C TRP A 94 1.29 -5.09 -4.63
N GLY A 95 2.55 -4.95 -4.24
CA GLY A 95 3.65 -4.78 -5.19
C GLY A 95 3.81 -5.96 -6.15
N LYS A 96 3.49 -7.16 -5.70
CA LYS A 96 3.49 -8.40 -6.50
C LYS A 96 2.26 -8.55 -7.40
N GLY A 97 1.27 -7.69 -7.26
CA GLY A 97 0.04 -7.73 -8.05
C GLY A 97 -0.96 -8.81 -7.62
N ASP A 98 -0.89 -9.30 -6.37
CA ASP A 98 -1.72 -10.41 -5.88
C ASP A 98 -3.23 -10.16 -5.98
N ARG A 99 -3.65 -8.88 -6.03
CA ARG A 99 -5.05 -8.49 -6.16
C ARG A 99 -5.38 -7.83 -7.50
N LEU A 100 -4.46 -7.87 -8.45
CA LEU A 100 -4.65 -7.32 -9.79
C LEU A 100 -4.88 -8.46 -10.77
N TYR A 101 -5.81 -8.25 -11.72
CA TYR A 101 -5.96 -9.16 -12.85
C TYR A 101 -4.83 -8.89 -13.84
N MET A 102 -3.83 -9.77 -13.85
CA MET A 102 -2.61 -9.62 -14.62
C MET A 102 -2.53 -10.56 -15.83
N GLN A 103 -3.67 -10.97 -16.38
CA GLN A 103 -3.74 -11.79 -17.61
C GLN A 103 -4.21 -10.94 -18.78
N GLY A 104 -3.44 -10.99 -19.90
CA GLY A 104 -3.83 -10.31 -21.13
C GLY A 104 -5.08 -10.93 -21.82
N PRO A 105 -5.51 -10.40 -22.94
CA PRO A 105 -4.83 -9.38 -23.75
C PRO A 105 -4.94 -7.96 -23.18
N TRP A 106 -3.83 -7.23 -23.21
CA TRP A 106 -3.78 -5.83 -22.77
C TRP A 106 -4.26 -4.91 -23.88
N LYS A 107 -5.29 -4.14 -23.59
CA LYS A 107 -5.87 -3.14 -24.50
C LYS A 107 -6.03 -1.82 -23.76
N VAL A 108 -5.92 -0.73 -24.52
CA VAL A 108 -6.25 0.59 -23.99
C VAL A 108 -7.77 0.61 -23.73
N GLY A 109 -8.14 0.71 -22.47
CA GLY A 109 -9.53 0.76 -22.03
C GLY A 109 -10.03 2.19 -21.85
N HIS A 110 -11.26 2.32 -21.37
CA HIS A 110 -11.82 3.61 -20.97
C HIS A 110 -11.07 4.16 -19.73
N PRO A 111 -10.85 5.49 -19.61
CA PRO A 111 -10.14 6.08 -18.46
C PRO A 111 -10.66 5.68 -17.08
N ASN A 112 -11.94 5.35 -16.97
CA ASN A 112 -12.57 4.94 -15.70
C ASN A 112 -12.41 3.44 -15.37
N GLN A 113 -11.72 2.66 -16.18
CA GLN A 113 -11.53 1.22 -15.97
C GLN A 113 -10.34 0.87 -15.05
N GLY A 114 -9.65 1.89 -14.51
CA GLY A 114 -8.54 1.70 -13.59
C GLY A 114 -7.24 1.29 -14.27
N TYR A 115 -6.41 0.56 -13.55
CA TYR A 115 -5.07 0.17 -13.99
C TYR A 115 -5.12 -0.87 -15.12
N GLN A 116 -4.49 -0.56 -16.26
CA GLN A 116 -4.55 -1.35 -17.50
C GLN A 116 -3.17 -1.66 -18.09
N LEU A 117 -2.10 -1.62 -17.29
CA LEU A 117 -0.76 -1.92 -17.78
C LEU A 117 -0.35 -3.37 -17.48
N PRO A 118 0.47 -4.00 -18.34
CA PRO A 118 1.03 -5.34 -18.12
C PRO A 118 2.21 -5.32 -17.13
N LEU A 119 2.18 -4.43 -16.15
CA LEU A 119 3.22 -4.23 -15.16
C LEU A 119 2.61 -4.39 -13.76
N LYS A 120 3.26 -5.16 -12.91
CA LYS A 120 2.93 -5.17 -11.47
C LYS A 120 3.29 -3.81 -10.85
N PRO A 121 2.68 -3.42 -9.73
CA PRO A 121 3.01 -2.15 -9.09
C PRO A 121 4.50 -1.97 -8.80
N SER A 122 5.19 -3.03 -8.37
CA SER A 122 6.64 -3.02 -8.15
C SER A 122 7.45 -2.77 -9.42
N GLU A 123 7.03 -3.34 -10.55
CA GLU A 123 7.65 -3.14 -11.87
C GLU A 123 7.37 -1.73 -12.39
N LEU A 124 6.14 -1.24 -12.20
CA LEU A 124 5.77 0.14 -12.55
C LEU A 124 6.61 1.16 -11.78
N TYR A 125 6.82 0.95 -10.48
CA TYR A 125 7.63 1.85 -9.67
C TYR A 125 9.08 1.89 -10.15
N ARG A 126 9.73 0.75 -10.36
CA ARG A 126 11.10 0.68 -10.88
C ARG A 126 11.25 1.37 -12.23
N ALA A 127 10.37 1.03 -13.18
CA ALA A 127 10.38 1.62 -14.50
C ALA A 127 10.12 3.14 -14.46
N GLY A 128 9.14 3.57 -13.65
CA GLY A 128 8.78 4.98 -13.50
C GLY A 128 9.86 5.81 -12.84
N ILE A 129 10.50 5.31 -11.78
CA ILE A 129 11.63 5.99 -11.10
C ILE A 129 12.80 6.11 -12.08
N ALA A 130 13.19 5.02 -12.74
CA ALA A 130 14.28 5.03 -13.70
C ALA A 130 14.02 6.01 -14.85
N ALA A 131 12.82 6.00 -15.43
CA ALA A 131 12.42 6.90 -16.51
C ALA A 131 12.39 8.37 -16.06
N THR A 132 11.92 8.66 -14.84
CA THR A 132 11.91 10.02 -14.28
C THR A 132 13.33 10.52 -14.05
N ASN A 133 14.20 9.69 -13.45
CA ASN A 133 15.61 10.05 -13.26
C ASN A 133 16.34 10.25 -14.59
N ALA A 134 16.06 9.43 -15.61
CA ALA A 134 16.62 9.63 -16.96
C ALA A 134 16.18 10.97 -17.57
N TYR A 135 14.91 11.31 -17.44
CA TYR A 135 14.38 12.62 -17.86
C TYR A 135 15.07 13.77 -17.12
N CYS A 136 15.21 13.67 -15.78
CA CYS A 136 15.87 14.70 -14.97
C CYS A 136 17.36 14.85 -15.31
N LYS A 137 18.07 13.75 -15.53
CA LYS A 137 19.48 13.77 -15.96
C LYS A 137 19.63 14.45 -17.32
N LYS A 138 18.71 14.17 -18.28
CA LYS A 138 18.73 14.78 -19.62
C LYS A 138 18.41 16.28 -19.59
N THR A 139 17.47 16.70 -18.74
CA THR A 139 16.94 18.07 -18.71
C THR A 139 17.75 18.98 -17.78
N TYR A 140 18.16 18.45 -16.60
CA TYR A 140 18.77 19.22 -15.52
C TYR A 140 20.16 18.74 -15.13
N SER A 141 20.69 17.68 -15.75
CA SER A 141 21.98 17.03 -15.42
C SER A 141 22.07 16.49 -14.00
N LYS A 142 20.93 16.21 -13.36
CA LYS A 142 20.80 15.71 -11.98
C LYS A 142 19.69 14.67 -11.89
N THR A 143 19.73 13.81 -10.86
CA THR A 143 18.62 12.95 -10.49
C THR A 143 17.53 13.75 -9.77
N PHE A 144 16.31 13.22 -9.71
CA PHE A 144 15.16 13.92 -9.12
C PHE A 144 15.40 14.37 -7.68
N ASP A 145 16.02 13.52 -6.84
CA ASP A 145 16.36 13.81 -5.46
C ASP A 145 17.28 15.02 -5.29
N GLN A 146 18.15 15.27 -6.29
CA GLN A 146 19.13 16.36 -6.28
C GLN A 146 18.58 17.68 -6.87
N LEU A 147 17.34 17.67 -7.36
CA LEU A 147 16.74 18.88 -7.91
C LEU A 147 16.32 19.85 -6.80
N PRO A 148 16.40 21.17 -7.04
CA PRO A 148 15.74 22.14 -6.16
C PRO A 148 14.23 22.00 -6.23
N GLU A 149 13.52 22.44 -5.18
CA GLU A 149 12.07 22.22 -5.00
C GLU A 149 11.22 22.72 -6.18
N ALA A 150 11.57 23.86 -6.79
CA ALA A 150 10.84 24.38 -7.96
C ALA A 150 10.93 23.43 -9.18
N GLN A 151 12.09 22.79 -9.39
CA GLN A 151 12.26 21.82 -10.49
C GLN A 151 11.60 20.47 -10.15
N LYS A 152 11.61 20.04 -8.88
CA LYS A 152 10.85 18.87 -8.45
C LYS A 152 9.36 19.07 -8.74
N GLN A 153 8.83 20.24 -8.37
CA GLN A 153 7.43 20.60 -8.64
C GLN A 153 7.13 20.57 -10.15
N GLU A 154 8.01 21.16 -10.99
CA GLU A 154 7.85 21.16 -12.43
C GLU A 154 7.79 19.73 -13.00
N VAL A 155 8.69 18.85 -12.56
CA VAL A 155 8.71 17.45 -12.97
C VAL A 155 7.42 16.75 -12.57
N LEU A 156 6.98 16.88 -11.31
CA LEU A 156 5.76 16.22 -10.83
C LEU A 156 4.50 16.71 -11.56
N VAL A 157 4.37 18.02 -11.82
CA VAL A 157 3.29 18.59 -12.63
C VAL A 157 3.35 18.09 -14.08
N GLY A 158 4.55 17.94 -14.62
CA GLY A 158 4.77 17.37 -15.96
C GLY A 158 4.33 15.90 -16.05
N LEU A 159 4.64 15.09 -15.03
CA LEU A 159 4.19 13.71 -14.93
C LEU A 159 2.66 13.63 -14.79
N GLN A 160 2.07 14.42 -13.89
CA GLN A 160 0.62 14.49 -13.66
C GLN A 160 -0.14 14.86 -14.93
N GLY A 161 0.36 15.85 -15.65
CA GLY A 161 -0.23 16.31 -16.90
C GLY A 161 0.01 15.39 -18.09
N GLY A 162 0.84 14.34 -17.95
CA GLY A 162 1.25 13.48 -19.06
C GLY A 162 2.07 14.21 -20.13
N LYS A 163 2.73 15.33 -19.75
CA LYS A 163 3.55 16.14 -20.66
C LYS A 163 4.97 15.58 -20.81
N ILE A 164 5.40 14.75 -19.88
CA ILE A 164 6.70 14.07 -19.94
C ILE A 164 6.51 12.75 -20.68
N ASN A 165 7.22 12.59 -21.79
CA ASN A 165 7.24 11.36 -22.55
C ASN A 165 8.43 10.51 -22.11
N PHE A 166 8.16 9.38 -21.51
CA PHE A 166 9.18 8.42 -21.15
C PHE A 166 9.63 7.61 -22.37
N GLU A 167 10.94 7.41 -22.49
CA GLU A 167 11.49 6.47 -23.45
C GLU A 167 10.98 5.07 -23.12
N GLY A 168 10.51 4.31 -24.11
CA GLY A 168 9.89 2.99 -23.88
C GLY A 168 8.36 3.01 -23.70
N GLY A 169 7.73 4.20 -23.75
CA GLY A 169 6.27 4.30 -23.83
C GLY A 169 5.51 4.06 -22.52
N LEU A 170 6.19 4.02 -21.37
CA LEU A 170 5.52 3.96 -20.08
C LEU A 170 4.68 5.25 -19.89
N PRO A 171 3.36 5.15 -19.57
CA PRO A 171 2.55 6.33 -19.34
C PRO A 171 2.95 7.06 -18.04
N ALA A 172 3.60 8.23 -18.18
CA ALA A 172 4.08 9.02 -17.04
C ALA A 172 2.96 9.38 -16.06
N ARG A 173 1.78 9.71 -16.57
CA ARG A 173 0.60 10.00 -15.74
C ARG A 173 0.17 8.81 -14.90
N THR A 174 0.21 7.58 -15.43
CA THR A 174 -0.15 6.37 -14.66
C THR A 174 0.84 6.15 -13.52
N PHE A 175 2.13 6.30 -13.78
CA PHE A 175 3.15 6.23 -12.73
C PHE A 175 2.90 7.28 -11.65
N PHE A 176 2.71 8.56 -12.03
CA PHE A 176 2.41 9.63 -11.08
C PHE A 176 1.17 9.33 -10.24
N THR A 177 0.06 8.94 -10.87
CA THR A 177 -1.21 8.67 -10.18
C THR A 177 -1.05 7.54 -9.16
N THR A 178 -0.36 6.45 -9.55
CA THR A 178 -0.11 5.32 -8.63
C THR A 178 0.76 5.75 -7.46
N MET A 179 1.83 6.50 -7.71
CA MET A 179 2.73 7.02 -6.68
C MET A 179 2.01 7.98 -5.73
N TYR A 180 1.28 8.96 -6.27
CA TYR A 180 0.50 9.92 -5.48
C TYR A 180 -0.53 9.22 -4.59
N GLN A 181 -1.27 8.26 -5.15
CA GLN A 181 -2.23 7.47 -4.39
C GLN A 181 -1.56 6.71 -3.24
N THR A 182 -0.41 6.09 -3.47
CA THR A 182 0.31 5.36 -2.42
C THR A 182 0.84 6.29 -1.33
N VAL A 183 1.23 7.53 -1.67
CA VAL A 183 1.60 8.56 -0.67
C VAL A 183 0.40 8.89 0.22
N ILE A 184 -0.78 9.13 -0.37
CA ILE A 184 -2.02 9.41 0.39
C ILE A 184 -2.42 8.20 1.27
N GLU A 185 -2.36 7.00 0.72
CA GLU A 185 -2.63 5.77 1.49
C GLU A 185 -1.69 5.65 2.69
N GLY A 186 -0.39 5.89 2.51
CA GLY A 186 0.60 5.87 3.59
C GLY A 186 0.34 6.94 4.65
N MET A 187 -0.11 8.15 4.25
CA MET A 187 -0.39 9.25 5.15
C MET A 187 -1.55 8.97 6.10
N PHE A 188 -2.53 8.15 5.65
CA PHE A 188 -3.74 7.85 6.43
C PHE A 188 -3.87 6.37 6.80
N SER A 189 -2.86 5.54 6.53
CA SER A 189 -2.83 4.13 6.94
C SER A 189 -2.73 3.97 8.46
N ASP A 190 -3.04 2.77 8.95
CA ASP A 190 -2.63 2.41 10.30
C ASP A 190 -1.10 2.39 10.41
N PRO A 191 -0.51 2.96 11.48
CA PRO A 191 0.94 2.99 11.71
C PRO A 191 1.63 1.62 11.65
N ILE A 192 0.90 0.54 11.87
CA ILE A 192 1.42 -0.84 11.79
C ILE A 192 2.03 -1.14 10.40
N TYR A 193 1.53 -0.47 9.34
CA TYR A 193 2.02 -0.62 7.98
C TYR A 193 3.26 0.22 7.66
N GLY A 194 3.72 1.07 8.59
CA GLY A 194 4.97 1.83 8.50
C GLY A 194 4.80 3.30 8.19
N GLY A 195 3.67 3.73 7.60
CA GLY A 195 3.29 5.12 7.39
C GLY A 195 2.59 5.73 8.60
N ASN A 196 2.10 6.97 8.45
CA ASN A 196 1.31 7.67 9.46
C ASN A 196 1.88 7.58 10.89
N ARG A 197 3.21 7.67 11.01
CA ARG A 197 3.88 7.56 12.31
C ARG A 197 3.28 8.53 13.32
N ASN A 198 3.16 8.06 14.56
CA ASN A 198 2.51 8.79 15.64
C ASN A 198 1.07 9.20 15.32
N LYS A 199 0.42 8.54 14.35
CA LYS A 199 -0.96 8.84 13.94
C LYS A 199 -1.13 10.30 13.48
N ALA A 200 -0.08 10.92 12.93
CA ALA A 200 -0.05 12.33 12.58
C ALA A 200 -1.13 12.72 11.57
N GLY A 201 -1.30 11.93 10.51
CA GLY A 201 -2.36 12.15 9.52
C GLY A 201 -3.76 11.99 10.12
N TRP A 202 -3.95 11.04 11.03
CA TRP A 202 -5.24 10.85 11.70
C TRP A 202 -5.57 12.00 12.65
N ARG A 203 -4.57 12.50 13.41
CA ARG A 203 -4.77 13.70 14.25
C ARG A 203 -5.13 14.93 13.42
N MET A 204 -4.45 15.13 12.30
CA MET A 204 -4.70 16.25 11.39
C MET A 204 -6.17 16.31 10.93
N ILE A 205 -6.75 15.14 10.57
CA ILE A 205 -8.14 15.08 10.08
C ILE A 205 -9.18 14.79 11.17
N GLY A 206 -8.76 14.54 12.41
CA GLY A 206 -9.65 14.13 13.51
C GLY A 206 -10.22 12.73 13.37
N PHE A 207 -9.51 11.81 12.67
CA PHE A 207 -9.93 10.43 12.54
C PHE A 207 -9.64 9.65 13.83
N PRO A 208 -10.62 8.93 14.40
CA PRO A 208 -10.47 8.26 15.70
C PRO A 208 -9.62 7.00 15.64
N GLY A 209 -9.19 6.55 14.48
CA GLY A 209 -8.43 5.32 14.30
C GLY A 209 -9.31 4.07 14.27
N VAL A 210 -8.80 2.98 14.84
CA VAL A 210 -9.49 1.68 14.85
C VAL A 210 -10.61 1.71 15.88
N VAL A 211 -11.85 1.78 15.38
CA VAL A 211 -13.05 1.74 16.23
C VAL A 211 -13.94 0.59 15.75
N ALA A 212 -14.12 -0.42 16.61
CA ALA A 212 -14.95 -1.57 16.27
C ALA A 212 -16.44 -1.23 16.19
N VAL A 213 -16.93 -0.37 17.09
CA VAL A 213 -18.35 -0.01 17.19
C VAL A 213 -18.53 1.43 17.65
N HIS A 214 -19.28 2.20 16.87
CA HIS A 214 -19.66 3.58 17.22
C HIS A 214 -21.04 3.69 17.89
N ALA A 215 -21.81 2.60 18.03
CA ALA A 215 -23.18 2.65 18.51
C ALA A 215 -23.34 3.42 19.84
N GLN A 216 -22.40 3.22 20.78
CA GLN A 216 -22.42 3.92 22.07
C GLN A 216 -22.11 5.41 21.98
N ASN A 217 -21.51 5.85 20.88
CA ASN A 217 -21.08 7.24 20.66
C ASN A 217 -22.15 8.07 19.97
N ILE A 218 -23.09 7.45 19.26
CA ILE A 218 -24.11 8.16 18.46
C ILE A 218 -24.91 9.13 19.32
N ASP A 219 -25.51 8.67 20.42
CA ASP A 219 -26.33 9.52 21.29
C ASP A 219 -25.47 10.45 22.15
N LYS A 220 -24.32 9.96 22.62
CA LYS A 220 -23.41 10.72 23.49
C LYS A 220 -22.85 11.96 22.79
N PHE A 221 -22.55 11.85 21.49
CA PHE A 221 -21.94 12.91 20.70
C PHE A 221 -22.88 13.54 19.66
N ARG A 222 -24.20 13.28 19.74
CA ARG A 222 -25.17 13.94 18.90
C ARG A 222 -25.03 15.46 19.01
N ASP A 223 -24.86 16.15 17.88
CA ASP A 223 -24.63 17.60 17.77
C ASP A 223 -23.40 18.12 18.52
N LYS A 224 -22.46 17.23 18.85
CA LYS A 224 -21.17 17.56 19.49
C LYS A 224 -20.01 17.08 18.66
N LYS A 225 -18.90 17.82 18.69
CA LYS A 225 -17.67 17.37 18.04
C LYS A 225 -17.14 16.11 18.75
N TYR A 226 -16.94 15.06 17.98
CA TYR A 226 -16.29 13.83 18.47
C TYR A 226 -14.78 14.00 18.37
N THR A 227 -14.15 14.33 19.50
CA THR A 227 -12.69 14.52 19.59
C THR A 227 -12.14 13.47 20.54
N VAL A 228 -11.32 12.56 20.00
CA VAL A 228 -10.65 11.48 20.75
C VAL A 228 -9.23 11.33 20.24
N GLU A 229 -8.35 10.82 21.10
CA GLU A 229 -7.02 10.39 20.65
C GLU A 229 -7.15 9.17 19.74
N PRO A 230 -6.54 9.18 18.54
CA PRO A 230 -6.62 8.04 17.64
C PRO A 230 -6.01 6.77 18.24
N LEU A 231 -6.67 5.63 18.04
CA LEU A 231 -6.16 4.31 18.38
C LEU A 231 -5.73 3.57 17.12
N SER A 232 -4.53 2.99 17.12
CA SER A 232 -4.03 2.11 16.07
C SER A 232 -4.28 0.64 16.43
N ILE A 233 -4.10 -0.26 15.48
CA ILE A 233 -4.16 -1.72 15.72
C ILE A 233 -3.17 -2.12 16.83
N ALA A 234 -1.98 -1.52 16.84
CA ALA A 234 -0.97 -1.82 17.85
C ALA A 234 -1.36 -1.38 19.27
N ASP A 235 -2.25 -0.39 19.41
CA ASP A 235 -2.73 0.08 20.73
C ASP A 235 -3.78 -0.86 21.32
N LEU A 236 -4.34 -1.77 20.52
CA LEU A 236 -5.39 -2.72 20.92
C LEU A 236 -4.86 -4.14 21.18
N SER A 237 -3.56 -4.38 20.99
CA SER A 237 -2.91 -5.70 21.09
C SER A 237 -2.18 -5.93 22.41
#